data_523ee797eebb19eca9f1c27f20478e84
#
_entry.id   523ee797eebb19eca9f1c27f20478e84
#
_cell.length_a   1.000
_cell.length_b   1.000
_cell.length_c   1.000
_cell.angle_alpha   90.00
_cell.angle_beta   90.00
_cell.angle_gamma   90.00
#
_symmetry.space_group_name_H-M   'P 1'
#
loop_
_entity.id
_entity.type
_entity.pdbx_description
1 polymer ?
#
loop_
_entity_poly.entity_id
_entity_poly.type
_entity_poly.pdbx_seq_one_letter_code
_entity_poly.pdbx_strand_id
1 'polypeptide(L)'
;GDYHLIVLAPYSVQEMYDFVPLGFDLAFKYRNPVMILSDGVIGQMMEKVVLSPARPRWTDDRIAERCGAWAATGKPSSRGRNIVTSVELDSLVQERFNLKLKAKYDAIRRDEVRFEQTLCDDADYVLVAYGSSARIALKVVEMARADGHRVGLLRPITLFPFPTEAI
;
A
#
# COMPACT_ATOMS: atom_id res chain seq x y z
N GLY A 1 6.86 -2.06 12.30
CA GLY A 1 6.81 -3.24 13.15
C GLY A 1 6.75 -4.54 12.36
N ASP A 2 6.60 -5.63 13.04
CA ASP A 2 6.69 -6.98 12.46
C ASP A 2 5.44 -7.39 11.65
N TYR A 3 4.43 -6.56 11.61
CA TYR A 3 3.14 -6.87 10.95
C TYR A 3 3.21 -6.82 9.42
N HIS A 4 4.19 -6.17 8.84
CA HIS A 4 4.37 -6.04 7.39
C HIS A 4 3.08 -5.62 6.67
N LEU A 5 2.40 -4.62 7.24
CA LEU A 5 1.24 -4.02 6.58
C LEU A 5 1.67 -3.34 5.29
N ILE A 6 0.88 -3.48 4.23
CA ILE A 6 1.09 -2.63 3.05
C ILE A 6 0.71 -1.21 3.46
N VAL A 7 1.62 -0.25 3.30
CA VAL A 7 1.40 1.14 3.70
C VAL A 7 1.46 2.04 2.49
N LEU A 8 0.36 2.73 2.20
CA LEU A 8 0.22 3.70 1.13
C LEU A 8 0.25 5.10 1.72
N ALA A 9 1.11 5.97 1.21
CA ALA A 9 1.28 7.34 1.69
C ALA A 9 0.78 8.35 0.62
N PRO A 10 -0.47 8.81 0.70
CA PRO A 10 -1.01 9.81 -0.20
C PRO A 10 -0.37 11.17 0.04
N TYR A 11 -0.25 12.00 -1.00
CA TYR A 11 0.18 13.39 -0.90
C TYR A 11 -0.87 14.40 -1.38
N SER A 12 -2.05 13.91 -1.76
CA SER A 12 -3.18 14.72 -2.20
C SER A 12 -4.51 14.15 -1.73
N VAL A 13 -5.56 14.97 -1.75
CA VAL A 13 -6.93 14.52 -1.43
C VAL A 13 -7.44 13.53 -2.49
N GLN A 14 -7.01 13.69 -3.75
CA GLN A 14 -7.32 12.72 -4.80
C GLN A 14 -6.73 11.34 -4.48
N GLU A 15 -5.46 11.27 -4.09
CA GLU A 15 -4.85 9.98 -3.71
C GLU A 15 -5.45 9.39 -2.42
N MET A 16 -5.89 10.21 -1.46
CA MET A 16 -6.66 9.73 -0.31
C MET A 16 -7.90 8.95 -0.76
N TYR A 17 -8.60 9.46 -1.76
CA TYR A 17 -9.77 8.80 -2.33
C TYR A 17 -9.37 7.54 -3.14
N ASP A 18 -8.39 7.64 -4.03
CA ASP A 18 -8.00 6.56 -4.95
C ASP A 18 -7.34 5.37 -4.22
N PHE A 19 -6.64 5.62 -3.12
CA PHE A 19 -5.97 4.56 -2.37
C PHE A 19 -6.93 3.71 -1.52
N VAL A 20 -8.15 4.17 -1.26
CA VAL A 20 -9.13 3.35 -0.54
C VAL A 20 -9.51 2.11 -1.35
N PRO A 21 -10.02 2.21 -2.59
CA PRO A 21 -10.33 1.03 -3.40
C PRO A 21 -9.08 0.20 -3.72
N LEU A 22 -7.91 0.83 -3.95
CA LEU A 22 -6.65 0.12 -4.13
C LEU A 22 -6.28 -0.68 -2.88
N GLY A 23 -6.44 -0.09 -1.70
CA GLY A 23 -6.15 -0.75 -0.42
C GLY A 23 -7.01 -2.00 -0.22
N PHE A 24 -8.29 -1.95 -0.56
CA PHE A 24 -9.15 -3.13 -0.54
C PHE A 24 -8.70 -4.20 -1.54
N ASP A 25 -8.36 -3.81 -2.77
CA ASP A 25 -7.86 -4.76 -3.79
C ASP A 25 -6.60 -5.49 -3.30
N LEU A 26 -5.64 -4.75 -2.74
CA LEU A 26 -4.41 -5.31 -2.16
C LEU A 26 -4.68 -6.19 -0.94
N ALA A 27 -5.59 -5.76 -0.05
CA ALA A 27 -5.96 -6.51 1.14
C ALA A 27 -6.56 -7.87 0.77
N PHE A 28 -7.43 -7.93 -0.23
CA PHE A 28 -7.99 -9.19 -0.74
C PHE A 28 -6.99 -10.02 -1.54
N LYS A 29 -6.11 -9.38 -2.33
CA LYS A 29 -5.08 -10.08 -3.12
C LYS A 29 -4.13 -10.86 -2.23
N TYR A 30 -3.62 -10.24 -1.18
CA TYR A 30 -2.60 -10.81 -0.31
C TYR A 30 -3.17 -11.37 1.01
N ARG A 31 -4.46 -11.17 1.26
CA ARG A 31 -5.05 -11.45 2.57
C ARG A 31 -4.20 -10.83 3.68
N ASN A 32 -3.94 -9.55 3.54
CA ASN A 32 -3.05 -8.75 4.39
C ASN A 32 -3.68 -7.40 4.68
N PRO A 33 -3.64 -6.87 5.90
CA PRO A 33 -4.12 -5.53 6.16
C PRO A 33 -3.34 -4.49 5.35
N VAL A 34 -4.03 -3.43 4.95
CA VAL A 34 -3.44 -2.27 4.25
C VAL A 34 -3.72 -1.02 5.06
N MET A 35 -2.73 -0.18 5.19
CA MET A 35 -2.82 1.11 5.87
C MET A 35 -2.70 2.24 4.84
N ILE A 36 -3.60 3.21 4.90
CA ILE A 36 -3.46 4.49 4.21
C ILE A 36 -2.95 5.47 5.28
N LEU A 37 -1.69 5.86 5.14
CA LEU A 37 -1.00 6.73 6.09
C LEU A 37 -1.00 8.16 5.57
N SER A 38 -1.97 8.94 6.01
CA SER A 38 -2.07 10.36 5.71
C SER A 38 -1.63 11.20 6.90
N ASP A 39 -1.05 12.35 6.62
CA ASP A 39 -0.79 13.35 7.66
C ASP A 39 -1.99 14.27 7.91
N GLY A 40 -1.94 15.02 9.03
CA GLY A 40 -3.05 15.87 9.45
C GLY A 40 -3.30 17.05 8.49
N VAL A 41 -2.31 17.47 7.70
CA VAL A 41 -2.47 18.56 6.73
C VAL A 41 -3.33 18.07 5.57
N ILE A 42 -2.97 16.94 4.96
CA ILE A 42 -3.75 16.35 3.86
C ILE A 42 -5.15 15.96 4.33
N GLY A 43 -5.28 15.45 5.56
CA GLY A 43 -6.57 15.07 6.14
C GLY A 43 -7.54 16.26 6.37
N GLN A 44 -7.04 17.49 6.39
CA GLN A 44 -7.83 18.72 6.57
C GLN A 44 -7.93 19.58 5.30
N MET A 45 -7.21 19.21 4.26
CA MET A 45 -7.20 19.95 2.99
C MET A 45 -8.51 19.79 2.22
N MET A 46 -8.88 20.83 1.51
CA MET A 46 -9.95 20.80 0.51
C MET A 46 -9.33 20.96 -0.88
N GLU A 47 -9.48 19.94 -1.71
CA GLU A 47 -9.06 19.94 -3.11
C GLU A 47 -10.20 19.42 -4.00
N LYS A 48 -10.12 19.73 -5.29
CA LYS A 48 -11.02 19.11 -6.27
C LYS A 48 -10.70 17.63 -6.39
N VAL A 49 -11.72 16.79 -6.19
CA VAL A 49 -11.61 15.33 -6.36
C VAL A 49 -12.46 14.88 -7.54
N VAL A 50 -11.90 14.05 -8.39
CA VAL A 50 -12.61 13.37 -9.48
C VAL A 50 -13.05 12.02 -8.95
N LEU A 51 -14.37 11.85 -8.80
CA LEU A 51 -14.93 10.59 -8.32
C LEU A 51 -14.99 9.57 -9.45
N SER A 52 -14.45 8.38 -9.19
CA SER A 52 -14.60 7.24 -10.09
C SER A 52 -16.03 6.71 -10.07
N PRO A 53 -16.53 6.10 -11.15
CA PRO A 53 -17.80 5.39 -11.12
C PRO A 53 -17.84 4.34 -10.02
N ALA A 54 -19.01 4.16 -9.39
CA ALA A 54 -19.17 3.15 -8.36
C ALA A 54 -18.84 1.75 -8.91
N ARG A 55 -18.00 1.02 -8.18
CA ARG A 55 -17.69 -0.38 -8.53
C ARG A 55 -18.94 -1.24 -8.30
N PRO A 56 -19.24 -2.18 -9.21
CA PRO A 56 -20.35 -3.09 -9.00
C PRO A 56 -20.11 -3.94 -7.74
N ARG A 57 -21.17 -4.12 -6.96
CA ARG A 57 -21.13 -5.02 -5.79
C ARG A 57 -20.81 -6.45 -6.24
N TRP A 58 -19.96 -7.12 -5.49
CA TRP A 58 -19.69 -8.53 -5.73
C TRP A 58 -20.95 -9.36 -5.50
N THR A 59 -21.19 -10.32 -6.38
CA THR A 59 -22.22 -11.35 -6.20
C THR A 59 -21.81 -12.33 -5.11
N ASP A 60 -22.78 -13.02 -4.53
CA ASP A 60 -22.51 -14.03 -3.49
C ASP A 60 -21.63 -15.17 -4.03
N ASP A 61 -21.80 -15.55 -5.30
CA ASP A 61 -20.94 -16.54 -5.97
C ASP A 61 -19.48 -16.07 -6.05
N ARG A 62 -19.25 -14.82 -6.43
CA ARG A 62 -17.91 -14.24 -6.47
C ARG A 62 -17.27 -14.15 -5.08
N ILE A 63 -18.08 -13.84 -4.05
CA ILE A 63 -17.62 -13.84 -2.65
C ILE A 63 -17.25 -15.25 -2.22
N ALA A 64 -18.09 -16.25 -2.53
CA ALA A 64 -17.83 -17.64 -2.20
C ALA A 64 -16.56 -18.17 -2.89
N GLU A 65 -16.36 -17.85 -4.17
CA GLU A 65 -15.16 -18.25 -4.92
C GLU A 65 -13.88 -17.64 -4.34
N ARG A 66 -13.87 -16.34 -4.07
CA ARG A 66 -12.66 -15.63 -3.64
C ARG A 66 -12.38 -15.70 -2.15
N CYS A 67 -13.41 -15.76 -1.34
CA CYS A 67 -13.31 -15.61 0.10
C CYS A 67 -13.81 -16.85 0.87
N GLY A 68 -14.53 -17.76 0.25
CA GLY A 68 -15.18 -18.89 0.92
C GLY A 68 -14.24 -19.78 1.73
N ALA A 69 -12.99 -19.91 1.32
CA ALA A 69 -11.99 -20.70 2.05
C ALA A 69 -11.57 -20.11 3.41
N TRP A 70 -11.82 -18.81 3.65
CA TRP A 70 -11.36 -18.13 4.87
C TRP A 70 -12.38 -17.17 5.48
N ALA A 71 -13.43 -16.81 4.75
CA ALA A 71 -14.42 -15.85 5.24
C ALA A 71 -15.27 -16.44 6.38
N ALA A 72 -15.69 -15.57 7.29
CA ALA A 72 -16.57 -15.90 8.41
C ALA A 72 -18.06 -15.91 8.00
N THR A 73 -18.40 -16.68 6.95
CA THR A 73 -19.76 -16.77 6.37
C THR A 73 -20.59 -17.91 6.94
N GLY A 74 -20.21 -18.43 8.12
CA GLY A 74 -20.81 -19.63 8.69
C GLY A 74 -20.09 -20.91 8.26
N LYS A 75 -20.51 -22.04 8.81
CA LYS A 75 -19.98 -23.37 8.50
C LYS A 75 -20.97 -24.13 7.64
N PRO A 76 -20.80 -24.21 6.31
CA PRO A 76 -21.60 -25.12 5.48
C PRO A 76 -21.23 -26.57 5.80
N SER A 77 -22.14 -27.50 5.51
CA SER A 77 -21.92 -28.93 5.71
C SER A 77 -20.77 -29.51 4.86
N SER A 78 -20.43 -28.84 3.76
CA SER A 78 -19.40 -29.24 2.80
C SER A 78 -17.96 -29.01 3.24
N ARG A 79 -17.70 -28.26 4.34
CA ARG A 79 -16.35 -27.99 4.83
C ARG A 79 -16.27 -27.88 6.35
N GLY A 80 -15.05 -27.97 6.88
CA GLY A 80 -14.75 -27.65 8.29
C GLY A 80 -14.87 -26.16 8.64
N ARG A 81 -14.62 -25.82 9.89
CA ARG A 81 -14.55 -24.42 10.35
C ARG A 81 -13.33 -23.71 9.76
N ASN A 82 -13.49 -22.45 9.39
CA ASN A 82 -12.34 -21.57 9.13
C ASN A 82 -11.80 -21.10 10.49
N ILE A 83 -10.71 -21.72 10.92
CA ILE A 83 -10.04 -21.34 12.16
C ILE A 83 -8.88 -20.42 11.80
N VAL A 84 -8.86 -19.22 12.38
CA VAL A 84 -7.76 -18.28 12.28
C VAL A 84 -7.21 -18.08 13.68
N THR A 85 -5.96 -18.43 13.87
CA THR A 85 -5.24 -18.25 15.14
C THR A 85 -3.85 -17.68 14.85
N SER A 86 -3.33 -16.88 15.78
CA SER A 86 -1.96 -16.36 15.75
C SER A 86 -1.04 -17.13 16.70
N VAL A 87 -1.58 -18.07 17.46
CA VAL A 87 -0.83 -18.85 18.44
C VAL A 87 -0.67 -20.29 17.94
N GLU A 88 0.57 -20.72 17.78
CA GLU A 88 0.96 -22.08 17.46
C GLU A 88 2.02 -22.53 18.47
N LEU A 89 1.76 -23.63 19.17
CA LEU A 89 2.66 -24.16 20.21
C LEU A 89 3.67 -25.19 19.66
N ASP A 90 3.36 -25.80 18.53
CA ASP A 90 4.29 -26.71 17.84
C ASP A 90 5.28 -25.90 17.02
N SER A 91 6.58 -26.01 17.35
CA SER A 91 7.66 -25.25 16.71
C SER A 91 7.79 -25.54 15.21
N LEU A 92 7.57 -26.77 14.79
CA LEU A 92 7.64 -27.15 13.36
C LEU A 92 6.46 -26.61 12.55
N VAL A 93 5.27 -26.55 13.18
CA VAL A 93 4.09 -25.93 12.56
C VAL A 93 4.28 -24.43 12.48
N GLN A 94 4.79 -23.80 13.53
CA GLN A 94 5.12 -22.37 13.55
C GLN A 94 6.16 -21.99 12.50
N GLU A 95 7.21 -22.78 12.34
CA GLU A 95 8.24 -22.55 11.31
C GLU A 95 7.62 -22.58 9.90
N ARG A 96 6.84 -23.60 9.58
CA ARG A 96 6.15 -23.71 8.29
C ARG A 96 5.22 -22.51 8.02
N PHE A 97 4.53 -22.05 9.07
CA PHE A 97 3.69 -20.86 8.97
C PHE A 97 4.50 -19.60 8.68
N ASN A 98 5.64 -19.42 9.36
CA ASN A 98 6.55 -18.29 9.14
C ASN A 98 7.17 -18.32 7.74
N LEU A 99 7.53 -19.48 7.20
CA LEU A 99 8.01 -19.61 5.83
C LEU A 99 6.93 -19.22 4.80
N LYS A 100 5.67 -19.58 5.06
CA LYS A 100 4.53 -19.15 4.24
C LYS A 100 4.34 -17.63 4.30
N LEU A 101 4.43 -17.02 5.48
CA LEU A 101 4.37 -15.56 5.63
C LEU A 101 5.51 -14.88 4.91
N LYS A 102 6.75 -15.42 5.05
CA LYS A 102 7.92 -14.89 4.33
C LYS A 102 7.68 -14.87 2.82
N ALA A 103 7.24 -15.96 2.25
CA ALA A 103 6.94 -16.04 0.81
C ALA A 103 5.89 -15.01 0.37
N LYS A 104 4.86 -14.78 1.19
CA LYS A 104 3.86 -13.73 0.95
C LYS A 104 4.51 -12.34 0.97
N TYR A 105 5.33 -12.03 1.95
CA TYR A 105 5.99 -10.73 2.06
C TYR A 105 7.01 -10.49 0.94
N ASP A 106 7.72 -11.52 0.51
CA ASP A 106 8.63 -11.44 -0.63
C ASP A 106 7.87 -11.14 -1.93
N ALA A 107 6.68 -11.74 -2.13
CA ALA A 107 5.81 -11.40 -3.24
C ALA A 107 5.31 -9.94 -3.17
N ILE A 108 4.89 -9.47 -2.00
CA ILE A 108 4.48 -8.07 -1.80
C ILE A 108 5.64 -7.11 -2.13
N ARG A 109 6.86 -7.40 -1.66
CA ARG A 109 8.05 -6.58 -1.94
C ARG A 109 8.41 -6.53 -3.42
N ARG A 110 8.20 -7.60 -4.15
CA ARG A 110 8.48 -7.66 -5.58
C ARG A 110 7.41 -6.94 -6.41
N ASP A 111 6.14 -7.11 -6.05
CA ASP A 111 5.02 -6.78 -6.94
C ASP A 111 4.35 -5.44 -6.63
N GLU A 112 4.52 -4.89 -5.40
CA GLU A 112 3.70 -3.78 -4.92
C GLU A 112 4.50 -2.52 -4.55
N VAL A 113 5.77 -2.46 -4.90
CA VAL A 113 6.55 -1.22 -4.76
C VAL A 113 5.98 -0.15 -5.69
N ARG A 114 5.68 1.03 -5.13
CA ARG A 114 5.20 2.20 -5.87
C ARG A 114 5.95 3.44 -5.46
N PHE A 115 6.41 4.19 -6.43
CA PHE A 115 7.07 5.48 -6.23
C PHE A 115 6.91 6.35 -7.48
N GLU A 116 7.19 7.62 -7.33
CA GLU A 116 7.32 8.57 -8.45
C GLU A 116 8.68 9.26 -8.39
N GLN A 117 9.20 9.56 -9.57
CA GLN A 117 10.42 10.35 -9.74
C GLN A 117 10.13 11.60 -10.55
N THR A 118 10.61 12.73 -10.06
CA THR A 118 10.48 14.02 -10.74
C THR A 118 11.87 14.60 -10.92
N LEU A 119 12.30 14.76 -12.18
CA LEU A 119 13.59 15.36 -12.56
C LEU A 119 14.81 14.69 -11.87
N CYS A 120 14.78 13.35 -11.72
CA CYS A 120 15.87 12.60 -11.08
C CYS A 120 17.00 12.24 -12.05
N ASP A 121 16.74 12.08 -13.34
CA ASP A 121 17.69 11.52 -14.32
C ASP A 121 18.99 12.34 -14.46
N ASP A 122 18.92 13.65 -14.32
CA ASP A 122 20.05 14.57 -14.43
C ASP A 122 20.39 15.29 -13.12
N ALA A 123 19.82 14.85 -12.00
CA ALA A 123 19.94 15.53 -10.71
C ALA A 123 21.30 15.29 -10.05
N ASP A 124 21.89 16.35 -9.50
CA ASP A 124 23.05 16.27 -8.60
C ASP A 124 22.59 15.94 -7.17
N TYR A 125 21.36 16.33 -6.81
CA TYR A 125 20.75 16.08 -5.50
C TYR A 125 19.34 15.57 -5.68
N VAL A 126 19.00 14.51 -4.96
CA VAL A 126 17.63 13.94 -4.96
C VAL A 126 17.05 14.08 -3.57
N LEU A 127 15.91 14.77 -3.46
CA LEU A 127 15.10 14.80 -2.25
C LEU A 127 14.27 13.50 -2.21
N VAL A 128 14.16 12.89 -1.02
CA VAL A 128 13.28 11.76 -0.79
C VAL A 128 12.24 12.15 0.24
N ALA A 129 10.98 12.22 -0.17
CA ALA A 129 9.89 12.67 0.70
C ALA A 129 8.55 12.06 0.32
N TYR A 130 7.63 11.93 1.29
CA TYR A 130 6.25 11.47 1.08
C TYR A 130 5.24 12.40 1.79
N GLY A 131 3.95 12.21 1.55
CA GLY A 131 2.88 13.00 2.17
C GLY A 131 3.00 14.50 1.86
N SER A 132 2.63 15.37 2.80
CA SER A 132 2.73 16.81 2.66
C SER A 132 4.17 17.29 2.44
N SER A 133 5.16 16.59 2.99
CA SER A 133 6.59 16.90 2.77
C SER A 133 6.97 16.73 1.29
N ALA A 134 6.41 15.74 0.58
CA ALA A 134 6.66 15.59 -0.87
C ALA A 134 6.06 16.75 -1.68
N ARG A 135 4.91 17.28 -1.27
CA ARG A 135 4.33 18.49 -1.91
C ARG A 135 5.22 19.70 -1.76
N ILE A 136 5.78 19.89 -0.57
CA ILE A 136 6.74 20.98 -0.30
C ILE A 136 8.02 20.76 -1.12
N ALA A 137 8.56 19.54 -1.10
CA ALA A 137 9.76 19.17 -1.84
C ALA A 137 9.60 19.38 -3.35
N LEU A 138 8.43 19.08 -3.91
CA LEU A 138 8.14 19.33 -5.33
C LEU A 138 8.29 20.83 -5.67
N LYS A 139 7.76 21.70 -4.80
CA LYS A 139 7.91 23.14 -5.00
C LYS A 139 9.38 23.60 -4.85
N VAL A 140 10.11 23.01 -3.92
CA VAL A 140 11.57 23.28 -3.75
C VAL A 140 12.33 22.86 -5.02
N VAL A 141 12.00 21.70 -5.61
CA VAL A 141 12.62 21.25 -6.89
C VAL A 141 12.36 22.26 -8.01
N GLU A 142 11.12 22.73 -8.17
CA GLU A 142 10.78 23.75 -9.17
C GLU A 142 11.60 25.03 -9.00
N MET A 143 11.69 25.54 -7.77
CA MET A 143 12.44 26.77 -7.47
C MET A 143 13.94 26.58 -7.69
N ALA A 144 14.52 25.50 -7.17
CA ALA A 144 15.95 25.21 -7.33
C ALA A 144 16.33 25.03 -8.82
N ARG A 145 15.48 24.39 -9.61
CA ARG A 145 15.68 24.24 -11.07
C ARG A 145 15.62 25.59 -11.78
N ALA A 146 14.74 26.51 -11.37
CA ALA A 146 14.67 27.85 -11.92
C ALA A 146 15.95 28.65 -11.61
N ASP A 147 16.59 28.37 -10.47
CA ASP A 147 17.87 28.99 -10.06
C ASP A 147 19.12 28.26 -10.64
N GLY A 148 18.90 27.25 -11.51
CA GLY A 148 19.98 26.55 -12.21
C GLY A 148 20.56 25.34 -11.45
N HIS A 149 19.98 24.92 -10.32
CA HIS A 149 20.41 23.76 -9.56
C HIS A 149 19.71 22.49 -10.04
N ARG A 150 20.46 21.42 -10.25
CA ARG A 150 19.92 20.12 -10.68
C ARG A 150 19.45 19.31 -9.48
N VAL A 151 18.22 19.58 -9.05
CA VAL A 151 17.57 18.87 -7.94
C VAL A 151 16.42 18.03 -8.49
N GLY A 152 16.25 16.84 -7.97
CA GLY A 152 15.13 15.93 -8.25
C GLY A 152 14.37 15.55 -6.98
N LEU A 153 13.22 14.91 -7.15
CA LEU A 153 12.41 14.34 -6.07
C LEU A 153 12.09 12.90 -6.37
N LEU A 154 12.39 12.00 -5.46
CA LEU A 154 11.85 10.65 -5.38
C LEU A 154 10.78 10.62 -4.29
N ARG A 155 9.55 10.28 -4.67
CA ARG A 155 8.41 10.18 -3.76
C ARG A 155 8.01 8.71 -3.57
N PRO A 156 8.32 8.07 -2.43
CA PRO A 156 7.70 6.80 -2.09
C PRO A 156 6.17 6.94 -1.98
N ILE A 157 5.43 6.14 -2.72
CA ILE A 157 3.98 5.98 -2.58
C ILE A 157 3.71 4.86 -1.59
N THR A 158 4.46 3.75 -1.68
CA THR A 158 4.46 2.71 -0.66
C THR A 158 5.60 2.94 0.33
N LEU A 159 5.28 2.92 1.63
CA LEU A 159 6.27 2.91 2.71
C LEU A 159 6.60 1.47 3.15
N PHE A 160 5.70 0.55 2.89
CA PHE A 160 5.95 -0.88 2.84
C PHE A 160 5.09 -1.49 1.73
N PRO A 161 5.70 -2.16 0.76
CA PRO A 161 7.13 -2.30 0.54
C PRO A 161 7.81 -0.98 0.16
N PHE A 162 9.01 -0.76 0.66
CA PHE A 162 9.76 0.47 0.42
C PHE A 162 10.56 0.36 -0.90
N PRO A 163 10.65 1.44 -1.72
CA PRO A 163 11.34 1.43 -3.01
C PRO A 163 12.87 1.52 -2.85
N THR A 164 13.49 0.57 -2.19
CA THR A 164 14.92 0.57 -1.86
C THR A 164 15.82 0.60 -3.10
N GLU A 165 15.39 -0.05 -4.19
CA GLU A 165 16.19 -0.10 -5.43
C GLU A 165 16.13 1.20 -6.25
N ALA A 166 15.18 2.08 -5.94
CA ALA A 166 15.02 3.35 -6.63
C ALA A 166 15.79 4.50 -5.96
N ILE A 167 16.34 4.25 -4.77
CA ILE A 167 17.16 5.18 -3.98
C ILE A 167 18.62 4.81 -4.09
#